data_f11d8d20f0ddc5acc48f8fd83430b3ec
#
_entry.id   f11d8d20f0ddc5acc48f8fd83430b3ec
#
_cell.length_a   1.000
_cell.length_b   1.000
_cell.length_c   1.000
_cell.angle_alpha   90.00
_cell.angle_beta   90.00
_cell.angle_gamma   90.00
#
_symmetry.space_group_name_H-M   'P 1'
#
loop_
_entity.id
_entity.type
_entity.pdbx_description
1 polymer ?
#
loop_
_entity_poly.entity_id
_entity_poly.type
_entity_poly.pdbx_seq_one_letter_code
_entity_poly.pdbx_strand_id
1 'polypeptide(L)'
;MKIAVVGATGLVGTVMLKVLEERNFPLTELIPVASEKSVGKEITFKGKQFKVVNMETAIAMRPDIALFSAGGDTSLKYAPLFAEAGTTVIDNSSAWRMDPSKKLIVPEVNAYELSIDDKIIANPNCSTIQMVVALKPLHDKYRIKRVVVSTYQSVTGTGVKAVEQMMNERKGITDGPMAYPYQIDLNVIPQIDVFQENGYTKEEMKMIKETRKIMGDDNIRITATTVRIPVVGGHSESVNIEFENDFDLADVRTALEKTEGIIVVDDIANLKYPMPKDAHEKDEVFVGRIRRDESMPNTLNMWIVADNLRKGAATNAVQIAEFLLRKELV
;
A
#
# COMPACT_ATOMS: atom_id res chain seq x y z
N MET A 1 0.96 -8.75 -24.07
CA MET A 1 1.40 -7.69 -23.13
C MET A 1 2.68 -8.13 -22.42
N LYS A 2 3.71 -7.30 -22.43
CA LYS A 2 4.97 -7.51 -21.73
C LYS A 2 4.95 -6.74 -20.40
N ILE A 3 5.31 -7.39 -19.30
CA ILE A 3 5.39 -6.74 -17.99
C ILE A 3 6.80 -6.87 -17.44
N ALA A 4 7.38 -5.73 -17.04
CA ALA A 4 8.59 -5.70 -16.23
C ALA A 4 8.20 -5.60 -14.74
N VAL A 5 8.87 -6.38 -13.88
CA VAL A 5 8.80 -6.24 -12.43
C VAL A 5 10.18 -5.81 -11.94
N VAL A 6 10.31 -4.54 -11.59
CA VAL A 6 11.56 -3.92 -11.14
C VAL A 6 11.68 -4.05 -9.63
N GLY A 7 12.78 -4.68 -9.18
CA GLY A 7 12.94 -5.14 -7.80
C GLY A 7 12.35 -6.54 -7.57
N ALA A 8 12.28 -7.37 -8.61
CA ALA A 8 11.64 -8.70 -8.61
C ALA A 8 12.16 -9.67 -7.54
N THR A 9 13.39 -9.48 -7.05
CA THR A 9 14.02 -10.29 -5.99
C THR A 9 13.79 -9.75 -4.58
N GLY A 10 13.14 -8.59 -4.46
CA GLY A 10 12.80 -7.95 -3.18
C GLY A 10 11.48 -8.47 -2.62
N LEU A 11 11.19 -8.13 -1.34
CA LEU A 11 10.00 -8.60 -0.63
C LEU A 11 8.69 -8.24 -1.36
N VAL A 12 8.52 -6.98 -1.76
CA VAL A 12 7.31 -6.54 -2.50
C VAL A 12 7.32 -7.08 -3.93
N GLY A 13 8.49 -7.13 -4.61
CA GLY A 13 8.60 -7.65 -5.97
C GLY A 13 8.19 -9.12 -6.09
N THR A 14 8.55 -9.95 -5.11
CA THR A 14 8.11 -11.36 -5.06
C THR A 14 6.61 -11.47 -4.83
N VAL A 15 6.02 -10.58 -4.03
CA VAL A 15 4.55 -10.53 -3.86
C VAL A 15 3.86 -10.03 -5.13
N MET A 16 4.44 -9.06 -5.86
CA MET A 16 3.91 -8.63 -7.17
C MET A 16 3.83 -9.79 -8.17
N LEU A 17 4.88 -10.62 -8.23
CA LEU A 17 4.87 -11.83 -9.07
C LEU A 17 3.77 -12.80 -8.65
N LYS A 18 3.66 -13.07 -7.35
CA LYS A 18 2.59 -13.94 -6.80
C LYS A 18 1.21 -13.42 -7.14
N VAL A 19 0.96 -12.12 -6.96
CA VAL A 19 -0.34 -11.48 -7.26
C VAL A 19 -0.66 -11.53 -8.75
N LEU A 20 0.31 -11.24 -9.64
CA LEU A 20 0.12 -11.37 -11.09
C LEU A 20 -0.28 -12.81 -11.50
N GLU A 21 0.30 -13.82 -10.83
CA GLU A 21 -0.03 -15.23 -11.08
C GLU A 21 -1.41 -15.60 -10.55
N GLU A 22 -1.73 -15.29 -9.30
CA GLU A 22 -3.01 -15.58 -8.65
C GLU A 22 -4.20 -14.90 -9.35
N ARG A 23 -4.02 -13.66 -9.81
CA ARG A 23 -5.04 -12.90 -10.54
C ARG A 23 -5.11 -13.25 -12.03
N ASN A 24 -4.31 -14.24 -12.47
CA ASN A 24 -4.24 -14.64 -13.87
C ASN A 24 -4.03 -13.47 -14.84
N PHE A 25 -3.20 -12.50 -14.44
CA PHE A 25 -2.95 -11.32 -15.26
C PHE A 25 -2.55 -11.73 -16.69
N PRO A 26 -3.15 -11.12 -17.77
CA PRO A 26 -3.01 -11.58 -19.15
C PRO A 26 -1.69 -11.09 -19.78
N LEU A 27 -0.55 -11.43 -19.17
CA LEU A 27 0.77 -11.15 -19.72
C LEU A 27 1.23 -12.26 -20.67
N THR A 28 1.94 -11.88 -21.73
CA THR A 28 2.57 -12.78 -22.70
C THR A 28 4.04 -12.99 -22.39
N GLU A 29 4.69 -12.00 -21.77
CA GLU A 29 6.11 -12.03 -21.42
C GLU A 29 6.33 -11.33 -20.07
N LEU A 30 7.07 -11.99 -19.18
CA LEU A 30 7.54 -11.44 -17.91
C LEU A 30 9.01 -11.06 -18.03
N ILE A 31 9.37 -9.86 -17.59
CA ILE A 31 10.73 -9.35 -17.55
C ILE A 31 11.07 -9.04 -16.07
N PRO A 32 11.66 -9.98 -15.33
CA PRO A 32 12.08 -9.72 -13.96
C PRO A 32 13.37 -8.89 -13.98
N VAL A 33 13.36 -7.76 -13.26
CA VAL A 33 14.46 -6.79 -13.21
C VAL A 33 14.96 -6.64 -11.79
N ALA A 34 16.27 -6.67 -11.59
CA ALA A 34 16.89 -6.41 -10.30
C ALA A 34 18.29 -5.78 -10.44
N SER A 35 18.96 -5.53 -9.30
CA SER A 35 20.33 -5.01 -9.30
C SER A 35 21.32 -5.97 -9.95
N GLU A 36 22.46 -5.47 -10.40
CA GLU A 36 23.55 -6.24 -11.05
C GLU A 36 23.94 -7.52 -10.28
N LYS A 37 23.88 -7.50 -8.94
CA LYS A 37 24.15 -8.67 -8.08
C LYS A 37 23.17 -9.83 -8.29
N SER A 38 22.03 -9.57 -8.89
CA SER A 38 20.98 -10.57 -9.11
C SER A 38 20.75 -10.89 -10.59
N VAL A 39 21.43 -10.21 -11.51
CA VAL A 39 21.36 -10.51 -12.95
C VAL A 39 21.77 -11.96 -13.21
N GLY A 40 21.04 -12.63 -14.08
CA GLY A 40 21.21 -14.04 -14.41
C GLY A 40 20.60 -15.04 -13.44
N LYS A 41 20.15 -14.63 -12.25
CA LYS A 41 19.35 -15.49 -11.37
C LYS A 41 18.04 -15.86 -12.05
N GLU A 42 17.52 -17.03 -11.74
CA GLU A 42 16.25 -17.49 -12.27
C GLU A 42 15.11 -17.26 -11.27
N ILE A 43 13.98 -16.81 -11.78
CA ILE A 43 12.71 -16.64 -11.03
C ILE A 43 11.69 -17.56 -11.67
N THR A 44 10.99 -18.34 -10.85
CA THR A 44 9.88 -19.17 -11.31
C THR A 44 8.58 -18.35 -11.32
N PHE A 45 7.88 -18.35 -12.46
CA PHE A 45 6.55 -17.74 -12.61
C PHE A 45 5.69 -18.62 -13.51
N LYS A 46 4.48 -18.98 -13.04
CA LYS A 46 3.58 -19.93 -13.73
C LYS A 46 4.30 -21.22 -14.19
N GLY A 47 5.18 -21.75 -13.33
CA GLY A 47 5.95 -22.96 -13.62
C GLY A 47 7.07 -22.83 -14.64
N LYS A 48 7.35 -21.62 -15.16
CA LYS A 48 8.44 -21.35 -16.11
C LYS A 48 9.55 -20.57 -15.45
N GLN A 49 10.77 -20.74 -15.92
CA GLN A 49 11.96 -20.00 -15.44
C GLN A 49 12.19 -18.77 -16.30
N PHE A 50 12.41 -17.63 -15.62
CA PHE A 50 12.75 -16.36 -16.24
C PHE A 50 14.04 -15.84 -15.64
N LYS A 51 14.97 -15.42 -16.50
CA LYS A 51 16.24 -14.84 -16.05
C LYS A 51 16.06 -13.37 -15.68
N VAL A 52 16.57 -13.02 -14.52
CA VAL A 52 16.65 -11.62 -14.07
C VAL A 52 17.60 -10.84 -14.99
N VAL A 53 17.14 -9.69 -15.45
CA VAL A 53 17.91 -8.76 -16.27
C VAL A 53 18.18 -7.45 -15.52
N ASN A 54 19.10 -6.62 -16.04
CA ASN A 54 19.33 -5.26 -15.55
C ASN A 54 18.34 -4.25 -16.17
N MET A 55 18.42 -2.99 -15.71
CA MET A 55 17.52 -1.91 -16.12
C MET A 55 17.63 -1.60 -17.61
N GLU A 56 18.85 -1.49 -18.11
CA GLU A 56 19.13 -1.13 -19.50
C GLU A 56 18.57 -2.17 -20.47
N THR A 57 18.75 -3.44 -20.15
CA THR A 57 18.17 -4.55 -20.93
C THR A 57 16.65 -4.50 -20.89
N ALA A 58 16.06 -4.28 -19.72
CA ALA A 58 14.60 -4.21 -19.57
C ALA A 58 13.99 -3.04 -20.37
N ILE A 59 14.63 -1.86 -20.35
CA ILE A 59 14.21 -0.69 -21.18
C ILE A 59 14.27 -1.03 -22.66
N ALA A 60 15.36 -1.68 -23.12
CA ALA A 60 15.52 -2.09 -24.52
C ALA A 60 14.46 -3.11 -24.97
N MET A 61 13.94 -3.93 -24.06
CA MET A 61 12.85 -4.88 -24.33
C MET A 61 11.48 -4.21 -24.47
N ARG A 62 11.34 -2.93 -24.12
CA ARG A 62 10.13 -2.12 -24.22
C ARG A 62 8.90 -2.84 -23.65
N PRO A 63 8.82 -3.06 -22.34
CA PRO A 63 7.59 -3.59 -21.72
C PRO A 63 6.43 -2.60 -21.90
N ASP A 64 5.21 -3.11 -21.97
CA ASP A 64 4.01 -2.28 -21.99
C ASP A 64 3.80 -1.61 -20.62
N ILE A 65 4.00 -2.38 -19.54
CA ILE A 65 3.91 -1.90 -18.16
C ILE A 65 5.17 -2.30 -17.38
N ALA A 66 5.62 -1.42 -16.48
CA ALA A 66 6.67 -1.72 -15.51
C ALA A 66 6.19 -1.44 -14.08
N LEU A 67 6.14 -2.49 -13.24
CA LEU A 67 5.84 -2.41 -11.81
C LEU A 67 7.13 -2.18 -11.04
N PHE A 68 7.30 -1.02 -10.42
CA PHE A 68 8.52 -0.61 -9.73
C PHE A 68 8.43 -0.82 -8.22
N SER A 69 9.40 -1.55 -7.66
CA SER A 69 9.60 -1.72 -6.23
C SER A 69 11.09 -1.79 -5.89
N ALA A 70 11.85 -0.77 -6.30
CA ALA A 70 13.32 -0.72 -6.16
C ALA A 70 13.84 0.53 -5.43
N GLY A 71 12.96 1.25 -4.72
CA GLY A 71 13.29 2.46 -3.97
C GLY A 71 13.26 3.76 -4.80
N GLY A 72 13.21 4.90 -4.10
CA GLY A 72 12.97 6.21 -4.70
C GLY A 72 14.06 6.65 -5.67
N ASP A 73 15.34 6.53 -5.29
CA ASP A 73 16.46 6.96 -6.14
C ASP A 73 16.50 6.18 -7.46
N THR A 74 16.22 4.88 -7.40
CA THR A 74 16.12 4.03 -8.58
C THR A 74 14.94 4.46 -9.46
N SER A 75 13.80 4.76 -8.85
CA SER A 75 12.62 5.22 -9.59
C SER A 75 12.85 6.58 -10.24
N LEU A 76 13.41 7.55 -9.53
CA LEU A 76 13.74 8.88 -10.09
C LEU A 76 14.67 8.77 -11.30
N LYS A 77 15.63 7.84 -11.27
CA LYS A 77 16.59 7.65 -12.35
C LYS A 77 15.98 6.92 -13.56
N TYR A 78 15.24 5.84 -13.34
CA TYR A 78 14.88 4.91 -14.41
C TYR A 78 13.41 5.01 -14.89
N ALA A 79 12.46 5.43 -14.04
CA ALA A 79 11.07 5.53 -14.47
C ALA A 79 10.88 6.47 -15.68
N PRO A 80 11.55 7.65 -15.75
CA PRO A 80 11.49 8.48 -16.96
C PRO A 80 12.00 7.79 -18.22
N LEU A 81 13.10 7.01 -18.11
CA LEU A 81 13.67 6.28 -19.25
C LEU A 81 12.73 5.17 -19.76
N PHE A 82 12.03 4.48 -18.89
CA PHE A 82 10.98 3.54 -19.26
C PHE A 82 9.82 4.26 -19.95
N ALA A 83 9.39 5.40 -19.41
CA ALA A 83 8.30 6.21 -19.99
C ALA A 83 8.66 6.73 -21.38
N GLU A 84 9.90 7.23 -21.59
CA GLU A 84 10.42 7.65 -22.88
C GLU A 84 10.48 6.50 -23.90
N ALA A 85 10.72 5.28 -23.45
CA ALA A 85 10.68 4.07 -24.28
C ALA A 85 9.24 3.60 -24.62
N GLY A 86 8.20 4.29 -24.10
CA GLY A 86 6.79 4.00 -24.33
C GLY A 86 6.12 3.17 -23.24
N THR A 87 6.85 2.77 -22.19
CA THR A 87 6.34 1.95 -21.08
C THR A 87 5.51 2.79 -20.09
N THR A 88 4.38 2.29 -19.61
CA THR A 88 3.69 2.87 -18.48
C THR A 88 4.26 2.31 -17.18
N VAL A 89 4.78 3.18 -16.33
CA VAL A 89 5.40 2.83 -15.04
C VAL A 89 4.39 2.99 -13.90
N ILE A 90 4.26 1.97 -13.06
CA ILE A 90 3.50 2.03 -11.79
C ILE A 90 4.52 1.89 -10.66
N ASP A 91 4.77 2.99 -9.94
CA ASP A 91 5.85 3.08 -8.97
C ASP A 91 5.37 2.99 -7.52
N ASN A 92 5.87 2.00 -6.81
CA ASN A 92 5.55 1.77 -5.40
C ASN A 92 6.43 2.60 -4.43
N SER A 93 7.42 3.34 -4.92
CA SER A 93 8.24 4.22 -4.09
C SER A 93 7.51 5.53 -3.74
N SER A 94 8.11 6.33 -2.88
CA SER A 94 7.56 7.66 -2.55
C SER A 94 7.99 8.77 -3.52
N ALA A 95 8.77 8.43 -4.57
CA ALA A 95 9.42 9.41 -5.44
C ALA A 95 8.42 10.37 -6.14
N TRP A 96 7.32 9.83 -6.64
CA TRP A 96 6.36 10.56 -7.48
C TRP A 96 5.05 10.92 -6.78
N ARG A 97 4.82 10.42 -5.55
CA ARG A 97 3.52 10.54 -4.88
C ARG A 97 3.03 11.96 -4.73
N MET A 98 3.94 12.88 -4.40
CA MET A 98 3.59 14.29 -4.20
C MET A 98 3.93 15.19 -5.39
N ASP A 99 4.41 14.64 -6.50
CA ASP A 99 4.54 15.36 -7.77
C ASP A 99 3.13 15.72 -8.29
N PRO A 100 2.82 17.01 -8.51
CA PRO A 100 1.49 17.44 -8.97
C PRO A 100 1.16 16.96 -10.40
N SER A 101 2.17 16.65 -11.21
CA SER A 101 2.01 16.14 -12.58
C SER A 101 1.78 14.62 -12.62
N LYS A 102 1.92 13.90 -11.50
CA LYS A 102 1.77 12.45 -11.45
C LYS A 102 0.54 12.06 -10.64
N LYS A 103 -0.22 11.12 -11.17
CA LYS A 103 -1.40 10.58 -10.49
C LYS A 103 -0.98 9.65 -9.35
N LEU A 104 -1.67 9.76 -8.21
CA LEU A 104 -1.50 8.92 -7.04
C LEU A 104 -2.78 8.09 -6.89
N ILE A 105 -2.71 6.79 -7.19
CA ILE A 105 -3.90 5.99 -7.50
C ILE A 105 -4.17 4.87 -6.51
N VAL A 106 -5.40 4.84 -6.04
CA VAL A 106 -6.04 3.68 -5.41
C VAL A 106 -7.24 3.31 -6.27
N PRO A 107 -7.27 2.14 -6.93
CA PRO A 107 -8.27 1.84 -7.95
C PRO A 107 -9.73 1.99 -7.51
N GLU A 108 -10.05 1.61 -6.30
CA GLU A 108 -11.40 1.73 -5.72
C GLU A 108 -11.81 3.18 -5.42
N VAL A 109 -10.85 4.11 -5.44
CA VAL A 109 -11.09 5.50 -5.03
C VAL A 109 -11.08 6.46 -6.21
N ASN A 110 -10.01 6.44 -7.03
CA ASN A 110 -9.78 7.49 -8.01
C ASN A 110 -9.15 7.00 -9.33
N ALA A 111 -9.24 5.72 -9.70
CA ALA A 111 -8.69 5.24 -10.97
C ALA A 111 -9.32 5.92 -12.22
N TYR A 112 -10.52 6.49 -12.09
CA TYR A 112 -11.17 7.25 -13.15
C TYR A 112 -10.38 8.50 -13.60
N GLU A 113 -9.42 8.94 -12.81
CA GLU A 113 -8.53 10.07 -13.16
C GLU A 113 -7.45 9.70 -14.18
N LEU A 114 -7.21 8.40 -14.42
CA LEU A 114 -6.15 7.93 -15.31
C LEU A 114 -6.51 8.14 -16.78
N SER A 115 -5.50 8.51 -17.53
CA SER A 115 -5.54 8.70 -18.99
C SER A 115 -4.37 7.97 -19.69
N ILE A 116 -4.40 7.89 -20.99
CA ILE A 116 -3.33 7.28 -21.81
C ILE A 116 -2.00 8.05 -21.72
N ASP A 117 -2.04 9.32 -21.32
CA ASP A 117 -0.88 10.19 -21.18
C ASP A 117 -0.13 9.99 -19.87
N ASP A 118 -0.74 9.27 -18.90
CA ASP A 118 -0.14 9.01 -17.59
C ASP A 118 0.91 7.89 -17.69
N LYS A 119 2.14 8.24 -18.07
CA LYS A 119 3.25 7.27 -18.22
C LYS A 119 4.00 6.95 -16.94
N ILE A 120 3.84 7.73 -15.87
CA ILE A 120 4.35 7.43 -14.54
C ILE A 120 3.22 7.63 -13.54
N ILE A 121 2.78 6.55 -12.91
CA ILE A 121 1.66 6.48 -11.97
C ILE A 121 2.23 6.10 -10.60
N ALA A 122 1.93 6.88 -9.57
CA ALA A 122 2.38 6.60 -8.21
C ALA A 122 1.42 5.66 -7.49
N ASN A 123 1.97 4.63 -6.85
CA ASN A 123 1.28 3.75 -5.92
C ASN A 123 1.45 4.29 -4.49
N PRO A 124 0.37 4.53 -3.73
CA PRO A 124 0.45 5.22 -2.45
C PRO A 124 1.17 4.42 -1.33
N ASN A 125 1.30 5.07 -0.18
CA ASN A 125 1.76 4.45 1.06
C ASN A 125 0.78 3.36 1.51
N CYS A 126 1.32 2.27 2.08
CA CYS A 126 0.54 1.08 2.45
C CYS A 126 -0.61 1.38 3.42
N SER A 127 -0.35 2.18 4.46
CA SER A 127 -1.38 2.58 5.42
C SER A 127 -2.37 3.55 4.77
N THR A 128 -1.92 4.46 3.92
CA THR A 128 -2.83 5.35 3.18
C THR A 128 -3.80 4.57 2.30
N ILE A 129 -3.32 3.56 1.56
CA ILE A 129 -4.18 2.77 0.65
C ILE A 129 -5.35 2.15 1.43
N GLN A 130 -5.07 1.39 2.48
CA GLN A 130 -6.12 0.71 3.24
C GLN A 130 -7.11 1.67 3.89
N MET A 131 -6.62 2.81 4.38
CA MET A 131 -7.45 3.84 5.00
C MET A 131 -8.39 4.48 3.98
N VAL A 132 -7.90 4.95 2.83
CA VAL A 132 -8.74 5.68 1.86
C VAL A 132 -9.79 4.79 1.20
N VAL A 133 -9.53 3.48 1.04
CA VAL A 133 -10.54 2.52 0.57
C VAL A 133 -11.75 2.50 1.51
N ALA A 134 -11.52 2.49 2.81
CA ALA A 134 -12.60 2.54 3.80
C ALA A 134 -13.23 3.94 3.97
N LEU A 135 -12.44 5.00 3.78
CA LEU A 135 -12.93 6.38 3.91
C LEU A 135 -13.78 6.84 2.73
N LYS A 136 -13.46 6.42 1.51
CA LYS A 136 -14.10 6.93 0.28
C LYS A 136 -15.63 6.79 0.28
N PRO A 137 -16.23 5.62 0.51
CA PRO A 137 -17.70 5.48 0.50
C PRO A 137 -18.38 6.32 1.59
N LEU A 138 -17.70 6.54 2.71
CA LEU A 138 -18.21 7.36 3.81
C LEU A 138 -18.08 8.86 3.51
N HIS A 139 -16.96 9.27 2.86
CA HIS A 139 -16.79 10.65 2.43
C HIS A 139 -17.82 11.08 1.39
N ASP A 140 -18.09 10.21 0.42
CA ASP A 140 -19.08 10.50 -0.63
C ASP A 140 -20.48 10.70 -0.05
N LYS A 141 -20.81 9.98 1.03
CA LYS A 141 -22.15 10.02 1.64
C LYS A 141 -22.30 11.08 2.73
N TYR A 142 -21.29 11.24 3.59
CA TYR A 142 -21.38 12.04 4.82
C TYR A 142 -20.46 13.24 4.89
N ARG A 143 -19.48 13.37 3.98
CA ARG A 143 -18.45 14.42 3.91
C ARG A 143 -17.56 14.44 5.15
N ILE A 144 -16.39 13.87 5.00
CA ILE A 144 -15.38 13.83 6.07
C ILE A 144 -14.83 15.24 6.30
N LYS A 145 -14.87 15.68 7.56
CA LYS A 145 -14.32 16.94 8.03
C LYS A 145 -12.98 16.78 8.70
N ARG A 146 -12.79 15.68 9.47
CA ARG A 146 -11.56 15.41 10.20
C ARG A 146 -11.32 13.92 10.37
N VAL A 147 -10.04 13.52 10.31
CA VAL A 147 -9.59 12.16 10.61
C VAL A 147 -8.47 12.22 11.65
N VAL A 148 -8.60 11.39 12.67
CA VAL A 148 -7.51 11.06 13.60
C VAL A 148 -7.19 9.59 13.41
N VAL A 149 -5.95 9.27 13.08
CA VAL A 149 -5.54 7.88 12.86
C VAL A 149 -4.30 7.54 13.68
N SER A 150 -4.36 6.38 14.35
CA SER A 150 -3.19 5.73 14.93
C SER A 150 -2.98 4.40 14.20
N THR A 151 -1.78 4.19 13.66
CA THR A 151 -1.45 2.97 12.94
C THR A 151 -0.63 2.02 13.80
N TYR A 152 -0.82 0.74 13.60
CA TYR A 152 -0.11 -0.37 14.22
C TYR A 152 0.49 -1.21 13.08
N GLN A 153 1.73 -0.86 12.69
CA GLN A 153 2.33 -1.35 11.45
C GLN A 153 3.26 -2.54 11.69
N SER A 154 3.07 -3.57 10.87
CA SER A 154 3.93 -4.75 10.77
C SER A 154 5.39 -4.39 10.46
N VAL A 155 6.33 -5.17 10.99
CA VAL A 155 7.77 -5.06 10.66
C VAL A 155 8.07 -5.29 9.18
N THR A 156 7.20 -5.99 8.44
CA THR A 156 7.34 -6.23 6.99
C THR A 156 7.37 -4.94 6.16
N GLY A 157 6.77 -3.85 6.66
CA GLY A 157 6.83 -2.53 6.02
C GLY A 157 8.23 -1.92 5.97
N THR A 158 9.14 -2.33 6.87
CA THR A 158 10.55 -1.93 6.84
C THR A 158 11.40 -2.88 5.98
N GLY A 159 10.91 -4.09 5.72
CA GLY A 159 11.57 -5.08 4.88
C GLY A 159 12.20 -6.23 5.64
N VAL A 160 12.97 -7.05 4.92
CA VAL A 160 13.51 -8.33 5.41
C VAL A 160 14.35 -8.18 6.68
N LYS A 161 15.19 -7.14 6.77
CA LYS A 161 16.05 -6.91 7.95
C LYS A 161 15.27 -6.71 9.24
N ALA A 162 14.11 -6.07 9.18
CA ALA A 162 13.28 -5.85 10.36
C ALA A 162 12.56 -7.13 10.82
N VAL A 163 12.15 -7.97 9.87
CA VAL A 163 11.64 -9.31 10.17
C VAL A 163 12.73 -10.15 10.83
N GLU A 164 13.95 -10.11 10.28
CA GLU A 164 15.11 -10.82 10.82
C GLU A 164 15.44 -10.35 12.25
N GLN A 165 15.50 -9.05 12.50
CA GLN A 165 15.69 -8.48 13.84
C GLN A 165 14.66 -9.03 14.81
N MET A 166 13.38 -8.90 14.52
CA MET A 166 12.31 -9.39 15.39
C MET A 166 12.42 -10.89 15.67
N MET A 167 12.74 -11.70 14.66
CA MET A 167 12.86 -13.15 14.81
C MET A 167 14.11 -13.57 15.59
N ASN A 168 15.21 -12.82 15.47
CA ASN A 168 16.42 -13.02 16.26
C ASN A 168 16.16 -12.68 17.73
N GLU A 169 15.54 -11.54 18.01
CA GLU A 169 15.18 -11.13 19.37
C GLU A 169 14.26 -12.15 20.05
N ARG A 170 13.27 -12.73 19.35
CA ARG A 170 12.42 -13.84 19.85
C ARG A 170 13.20 -15.08 20.24
N LYS A 171 14.33 -15.32 19.60
CA LYS A 171 15.22 -16.46 19.90
C LYS A 171 16.26 -16.11 20.95
N GLY A 172 16.24 -14.89 21.49
CA GLY A 172 17.24 -14.41 22.46
C GLY A 172 18.58 -14.03 21.84
N ILE A 173 18.64 -13.83 20.51
CA ILE A 173 19.85 -13.39 19.78
C ILE A 173 19.87 -11.86 19.83
N THR A 174 20.83 -11.27 20.53
CA THR A 174 20.92 -9.82 20.80
C THR A 174 22.01 -9.12 19.99
N ASP A 175 22.87 -9.84 19.29
CA ASP A 175 23.98 -9.36 18.47
C ASP A 175 23.72 -9.44 16.96
N GLY A 176 22.47 -9.68 16.58
CA GLY A 176 22.02 -9.70 15.19
C GLY A 176 21.91 -8.31 14.56
N PRO A 177 21.66 -8.25 13.23
CA PRO A 177 21.50 -6.98 12.53
C PRO A 177 20.26 -6.22 13.02
N MET A 178 20.40 -4.93 13.32
CA MET A 178 19.34 -4.04 13.77
C MET A 178 18.80 -3.22 12.61
N ALA A 179 17.48 -3.27 12.39
CA ALA A 179 16.75 -2.38 11.47
C ALA A 179 16.13 -1.17 12.22
N TYR A 180 15.89 -1.33 13.51
CA TYR A 180 15.39 -0.30 14.42
C TYR A 180 16.44 0.05 15.47
N PRO A 181 16.42 1.27 16.04
CA PRO A 181 17.36 1.66 17.09
C PRO A 181 17.08 0.98 18.44
N TYR A 182 15.92 0.33 18.57
CA TYR A 182 15.47 -0.34 19.81
C TYR A 182 15.02 -1.76 19.49
N GLN A 183 14.99 -2.59 20.53
CA GLN A 183 14.32 -3.89 20.48
C GLN A 183 12.87 -3.71 20.04
N ILE A 184 12.42 -4.55 19.10
CA ILE A 184 11.03 -4.53 18.60
C ILE A 184 10.21 -5.68 19.17
N ASP A 185 10.78 -6.85 19.42
CA ASP A 185 10.02 -7.95 20.00
C ASP A 185 9.61 -7.62 21.42
N LEU A 186 8.34 -7.89 21.78
CA LEU A 186 7.71 -7.49 23.04
C LEU A 186 7.68 -5.97 23.31
N ASN A 187 7.74 -5.15 22.25
CA ASN A 187 7.78 -3.71 22.35
C ASN A 187 6.94 -3.04 21.24
N VAL A 188 6.69 -1.73 21.38
CA VAL A 188 6.10 -0.89 20.34
C VAL A 188 6.95 0.36 20.17
N ILE A 189 7.23 0.75 18.92
CA ILE A 189 8.08 1.91 18.60
C ILE A 189 7.21 2.98 17.94
N PRO A 190 6.91 4.12 18.63
CA PRO A 190 6.06 5.18 18.08
C PRO A 190 6.85 6.10 17.14
N GLN A 191 7.53 5.49 16.19
CA GLN A 191 8.31 6.17 15.15
C GLN A 191 8.41 5.28 13.93
N ILE A 192 7.93 5.78 12.79
CA ILE A 192 8.16 5.18 11.47
C ILE A 192 8.72 6.28 10.56
N ASP A 193 9.88 6.00 9.96
CA ASP A 193 10.67 6.97 9.19
C ASP A 193 11.27 8.11 10.10
N VAL A 194 11.85 9.12 9.52
CA VAL A 194 12.55 10.21 10.23
C VAL A 194 11.58 11.29 10.71
N PHE A 195 11.91 11.93 11.84
CA PHE A 195 11.17 13.09 12.33
C PHE A 195 11.42 14.33 11.46
N GLN A 196 10.41 15.18 11.36
CA GLN A 196 10.46 16.50 10.74
C GLN A 196 10.41 17.60 11.80
N GLU A 197 10.68 18.84 11.41
CA GLU A 197 10.72 20.00 12.31
C GLU A 197 9.40 20.24 13.07
N ASN A 198 8.29 19.85 12.48
CA ASN A 198 6.95 19.97 13.09
C ASN A 198 6.61 18.87 14.10
N GLY A 199 7.55 17.98 14.41
CA GLY A 199 7.38 16.86 15.33
C GLY A 199 6.69 15.61 14.75
N TYR A 200 6.16 15.69 13.54
CA TYR A 200 5.65 14.51 12.83
C TYR A 200 6.78 13.71 12.20
N THR A 201 6.57 12.42 12.03
CA THR A 201 7.45 11.62 11.17
C THR A 201 7.11 11.81 9.70
N LYS A 202 8.05 11.47 8.81
CA LYS A 202 7.80 11.48 7.37
C LYS A 202 6.66 10.53 6.97
N GLU A 203 6.51 9.40 7.68
CA GLU A 203 5.41 8.46 7.46
C GLU A 203 4.04 9.08 7.79
N GLU A 204 3.93 9.78 8.91
CA GLU A 204 2.71 10.50 9.30
C GLU A 204 2.33 11.56 8.28
N MET A 205 3.31 12.31 7.78
CA MET A 205 3.09 13.32 6.74
C MET A 205 2.68 12.71 5.39
N LYS A 206 3.16 11.48 5.04
CA LYS A 206 2.66 10.75 3.87
C LYS A 206 1.16 10.48 4.03
N MET A 207 0.72 9.93 5.15
CA MET A 207 -0.70 9.64 5.38
C MET A 207 -1.56 10.90 5.24
N ILE A 208 -1.12 12.03 5.77
CA ILE A 208 -1.85 13.30 5.71
C ILE A 208 -1.96 13.81 4.26
N LYS A 209 -0.82 13.92 3.57
CA LYS A 209 -0.75 14.54 2.23
C LYS A 209 -1.33 13.63 1.14
N GLU A 210 -0.98 12.35 1.19
CA GLU A 210 -1.45 11.38 0.20
C GLU A 210 -2.98 11.17 0.28
N THR A 211 -3.55 11.12 1.50
CA THR A 211 -5.00 11.00 1.67
C THR A 211 -5.74 12.17 1.01
N ARG A 212 -5.32 13.42 1.24
CA ARG A 212 -5.94 14.58 0.59
C ARG A 212 -5.87 14.50 -0.93
N LYS A 213 -4.67 14.16 -1.46
CA LYS A 213 -4.47 14.02 -2.90
C LYS A 213 -5.35 12.95 -3.53
N ILE A 214 -5.45 11.76 -2.91
CA ILE A 214 -6.25 10.64 -3.42
C ILE A 214 -7.73 10.92 -3.31
N MET A 215 -8.18 11.54 -2.20
CA MET A 215 -9.58 11.89 -1.96
C MET A 215 -10.04 13.11 -2.77
N GLY A 216 -9.10 13.88 -3.34
CA GLY A 216 -9.39 15.12 -4.07
C GLY A 216 -9.98 16.22 -3.19
N ASP A 217 -9.68 16.22 -1.88
CA ASP A 217 -10.21 17.20 -0.93
C ASP A 217 -9.13 17.66 0.07
N ASP A 218 -8.61 18.86 -0.16
CA ASP A 218 -7.61 19.49 0.70
C ASP A 218 -8.19 19.99 2.04
N ASN A 219 -9.51 20.07 2.19
CA ASN A 219 -10.17 20.57 3.41
C ASN A 219 -10.21 19.53 4.51
N ILE A 220 -10.01 18.24 4.20
CA ILE A 220 -9.99 17.19 5.21
C ILE A 220 -8.84 17.44 6.19
N ARG A 221 -9.15 17.66 7.46
CA ARG A 221 -8.18 17.82 8.54
C ARG A 221 -7.73 16.45 9.02
N ILE A 222 -6.43 16.15 8.91
CA ILE A 222 -5.90 14.82 9.23
C ILE A 222 -4.74 14.96 10.19
N THR A 223 -4.71 14.12 11.22
CA THR A 223 -3.54 13.91 12.08
C THR A 223 -3.30 12.42 12.23
N ALA A 224 -2.03 12.02 12.24
CA ALA A 224 -1.62 10.63 12.30
C ALA A 224 -0.56 10.41 13.37
N THR A 225 -0.59 9.25 14.01
CA THR A 225 0.50 8.73 14.83
C THR A 225 0.83 7.33 14.33
N THR A 226 2.07 7.11 13.91
CA THR A 226 2.47 5.83 13.32
C THR A 226 3.37 5.03 14.25
N VAL A 227 2.97 3.78 14.51
CA VAL A 227 3.61 2.90 15.48
C VAL A 227 4.05 1.60 14.82
N ARG A 228 5.29 1.17 15.05
CA ARG A 228 5.79 -0.14 14.66
C ARG A 228 5.50 -1.16 15.75
N ILE A 229 4.94 -2.31 15.36
CA ILE A 229 4.60 -3.41 16.26
C ILE A 229 5.25 -4.73 15.82
N PRO A 230 5.50 -5.69 16.76
CA PRO A 230 6.21 -6.93 16.47
C PRO A 230 5.33 -8.01 15.83
N VAL A 231 4.75 -7.69 14.69
CA VAL A 231 3.91 -8.63 13.92
C VAL A 231 4.41 -8.77 12.48
N VAL A 232 4.12 -9.89 11.86
CA VAL A 232 4.30 -10.16 10.42
C VAL A 232 2.92 -10.22 9.78
N GLY A 233 2.79 -9.73 8.56
CA GLY A 233 1.51 -9.60 7.86
C GLY A 233 0.81 -8.30 8.27
N GLY A 234 -0.22 -7.88 7.79
CA GLY A 234 -1.12 -6.77 7.97
C GLY A 234 -0.73 -5.56 8.85
N HIS A 235 -1.07 -4.37 8.36
CA HIS A 235 -1.13 -3.15 9.17
C HIS A 235 -2.54 -2.98 9.73
N SER A 236 -2.63 -2.46 10.95
CA SER A 236 -3.91 -2.12 11.57
C SER A 236 -3.97 -0.62 11.84
N GLU A 237 -5.17 -0.06 11.85
CA GLU A 237 -5.42 1.36 12.08
C GLU A 237 -6.64 1.56 12.95
N SER A 238 -6.48 2.37 14.00
CA SER A 238 -7.58 2.94 14.76
C SER A 238 -7.91 4.30 14.16
N VAL A 239 -9.11 4.43 13.60
CA VAL A 239 -9.52 5.63 12.87
C VAL A 239 -10.74 6.24 13.54
N ASN A 240 -10.64 7.55 13.86
CA ASN A 240 -11.73 8.38 14.35
C ASN A 240 -12.06 9.43 13.27
N ILE A 241 -13.31 9.49 12.84
CA ILE A 241 -13.75 10.28 11.69
C ILE A 241 -14.90 11.20 12.09
N GLU A 242 -14.67 12.51 12.02
CA GLU A 242 -15.72 13.52 12.14
C GLU A 242 -16.31 13.82 10.75
N PHE A 243 -17.63 13.75 10.61
CA PHE A 243 -18.35 14.08 9.39
C PHE A 243 -19.04 15.45 9.50
N GLU A 244 -19.34 16.06 8.35
CA GLU A 244 -20.19 17.25 8.28
C GLU A 244 -21.65 16.90 8.56
N ASN A 245 -22.11 15.77 8.03
CA ASN A 245 -23.47 15.28 8.15
C ASN A 245 -23.58 14.13 9.17
N ASP A 246 -24.71 14.04 9.86
CA ASP A 246 -25.00 12.91 10.73
C ASP A 246 -25.18 11.62 9.93
N PHE A 247 -25.00 10.48 10.57
CA PHE A 247 -25.03 9.17 9.94
C PHE A 247 -25.81 8.15 10.78
N ASP A 248 -26.33 7.13 10.12
CA ASP A 248 -26.83 5.92 10.76
C ASP A 248 -25.80 4.80 10.69
N LEU A 249 -25.60 4.03 11.77
CA LEU A 249 -24.62 2.95 11.82
C LEU A 249 -24.94 1.80 10.87
N ALA A 250 -26.22 1.49 10.64
CA ALA A 250 -26.61 0.46 9.68
C ALA A 250 -26.30 0.89 8.25
N ASP A 251 -26.50 2.16 7.95
CA ASP A 251 -26.15 2.78 6.69
C ASP A 251 -24.63 2.79 6.43
N VAL A 252 -23.83 3.10 7.46
CA VAL A 252 -22.35 3.02 7.40
C VAL A 252 -21.90 1.59 7.06
N ARG A 253 -22.43 0.59 7.78
CA ARG A 253 -22.14 -0.82 7.51
C ARG A 253 -22.49 -1.21 6.09
N THR A 254 -23.71 -0.86 5.66
CA THR A 254 -24.17 -1.15 4.29
C THR A 254 -23.30 -0.48 3.23
N ALA A 255 -22.83 0.74 3.46
CA ALA A 255 -21.95 1.43 2.53
C ALA A 255 -20.60 0.71 2.40
N LEU A 256 -20.01 0.28 3.52
CA LEU A 256 -18.77 -0.46 3.55
C LEU A 256 -18.91 -1.85 2.90
N GLU A 257 -19.96 -2.61 3.22
CA GLU A 257 -20.23 -3.95 2.69
C GLU A 257 -20.46 -3.96 1.17
N LYS A 258 -20.99 -2.86 0.61
CA LYS A 258 -21.20 -2.71 -0.85
C LYS A 258 -19.95 -2.25 -1.60
N THR A 259 -18.91 -1.84 -0.90
CA THR A 259 -17.67 -1.34 -1.52
C THR A 259 -16.78 -2.51 -1.91
N GLU A 260 -16.44 -2.59 -3.19
CA GLU A 260 -15.50 -3.59 -3.71
C GLU A 260 -14.17 -3.53 -2.94
N GLY A 261 -13.62 -4.68 -2.59
CA GLY A 261 -12.36 -4.78 -1.86
C GLY A 261 -12.47 -4.58 -0.35
N ILE A 262 -13.67 -4.35 0.20
CA ILE A 262 -13.90 -4.29 1.66
C ILE A 262 -14.62 -5.53 2.16
N ILE A 263 -14.16 -6.07 3.28
CA ILE A 263 -14.86 -7.09 4.07
C ILE A 263 -15.13 -6.53 5.46
N VAL A 264 -16.40 -6.44 5.85
CA VAL A 264 -16.80 -6.06 7.20
C VAL A 264 -16.77 -7.28 8.11
N VAL A 265 -15.95 -7.21 9.17
CA VAL A 265 -15.84 -8.23 10.23
C VAL A 265 -16.13 -7.55 11.57
N ASP A 266 -17.40 -7.50 11.97
CA ASP A 266 -17.83 -6.72 13.13
C ASP A 266 -18.97 -7.40 13.90
N ASP A 267 -18.76 -8.63 14.34
CA ASP A 267 -19.65 -9.40 15.20
C ASP A 267 -19.10 -9.42 16.62
N ILE A 268 -19.35 -8.34 17.36
CA ILE A 268 -18.80 -8.15 18.71
C ILE A 268 -19.37 -9.14 19.72
N ALA A 269 -20.58 -9.64 19.51
CA ALA A 269 -21.20 -10.63 20.38
C ALA A 269 -20.44 -11.97 20.36
N ASN A 270 -19.87 -12.32 19.20
CA ASN A 270 -19.05 -13.52 19.01
C ASN A 270 -17.54 -13.20 18.94
N LEU A 271 -17.11 -12.01 19.41
CA LEU A 271 -15.72 -11.56 19.46
C LEU A 271 -15.00 -11.60 18.10
N LYS A 272 -15.73 -11.34 16.98
CA LYS A 272 -15.16 -11.30 15.65
C LYS A 272 -14.87 -9.87 15.23
N TYR A 273 -13.63 -9.59 14.96
CA TYR A 273 -13.08 -8.32 14.48
C TYR A 273 -11.79 -8.57 13.68
N PRO A 274 -11.39 -7.65 12.78
CA PRO A 274 -10.21 -7.88 11.95
C PRO A 274 -8.92 -7.87 12.76
N MET A 275 -8.01 -8.78 12.43
CA MET A 275 -6.67 -8.84 13.01
C MET A 275 -5.60 -8.97 11.91
N PRO A 276 -4.35 -8.48 12.12
CA PRO A 276 -3.28 -8.59 11.13
C PRO A 276 -3.04 -10.02 10.65
N LYS A 277 -3.11 -11.00 11.56
CA LYS A 277 -2.92 -12.42 11.25
C LYS A 277 -3.97 -12.94 10.26
N ASP A 278 -5.21 -12.48 10.37
CA ASP A 278 -6.31 -12.95 9.54
C ASP A 278 -6.33 -12.26 8.17
N ALA A 279 -5.79 -11.04 8.09
CA ALA A 279 -5.63 -10.28 6.84
C ALA A 279 -4.36 -10.69 6.06
N HIS A 280 -3.45 -11.42 6.69
CA HIS A 280 -2.20 -11.83 6.05
C HIS A 280 -2.46 -12.69 4.81
N GLU A 281 -1.76 -12.37 3.71
CA GLU A 281 -1.90 -12.98 2.38
C GLU A 281 -3.28 -12.79 1.71
N LYS A 282 -4.09 -11.82 2.16
CA LYS A 282 -5.37 -11.46 1.53
C LYS A 282 -5.29 -10.09 0.86
N ASP A 283 -6.11 -9.90 -0.16
CA ASP A 283 -6.13 -8.69 -0.98
C ASP A 283 -7.13 -7.63 -0.49
N GLU A 284 -8.04 -8.02 0.40
CA GLU A 284 -9.12 -7.16 0.87
C GLU A 284 -8.68 -6.26 2.03
N VAL A 285 -9.43 -5.16 2.20
CA VAL A 285 -9.40 -4.31 3.39
C VAL A 285 -10.48 -4.77 4.34
N PHE A 286 -10.10 -5.14 5.56
CA PHE A 286 -11.01 -5.61 6.59
C PHE A 286 -11.37 -4.45 7.52
N VAL A 287 -12.67 -4.24 7.76
CA VAL A 287 -13.17 -3.16 8.62
C VAL A 287 -14.04 -3.76 9.72
N GLY A 288 -13.84 -3.29 10.95
CA GLY A 288 -14.66 -3.70 12.10
C GLY A 288 -14.59 -2.68 13.23
N ARG A 289 -15.12 -3.04 14.41
CA ARG A 289 -15.22 -2.16 15.57
C ARG A 289 -15.92 -0.83 15.24
N ILE A 290 -16.94 -0.89 14.35
CA ILE A 290 -17.68 0.23 13.83
C ILE A 290 -18.67 0.70 14.92
N ARG A 291 -18.48 1.93 15.41
CA ARG A 291 -19.30 2.50 16.49
C ARG A 291 -19.26 4.02 16.48
N ARG A 292 -20.33 4.65 16.99
CA ARG A 292 -20.29 6.10 17.23
C ARG A 292 -19.22 6.45 18.28
N ASP A 293 -18.68 7.64 18.15
CA ASP A 293 -17.90 8.28 19.21
C ASP A 293 -18.89 9.09 20.08
N GLU A 294 -19.09 8.65 21.30
CA GLU A 294 -20.04 9.31 22.23
C GLU A 294 -19.51 10.65 22.76
N SER A 295 -18.22 10.93 22.58
CA SER A 295 -17.60 12.17 23.06
C SER A 295 -17.70 13.33 22.08
N MET A 296 -18.06 13.04 20.80
CA MET A 296 -18.10 14.05 19.73
C MET A 296 -19.25 13.79 18.76
N PRO A 297 -20.11 14.82 18.46
CA PRO A 297 -21.18 14.67 17.47
C PRO A 297 -20.64 14.25 16.08
N ASN A 298 -21.48 13.56 15.32
CA ASN A 298 -21.21 13.14 13.94
C ASN A 298 -19.85 12.41 13.76
N THR A 299 -19.41 11.70 14.79
CA THR A 299 -18.09 11.08 14.80
C THR A 299 -18.18 9.56 14.92
N LEU A 300 -17.42 8.89 14.08
CA LEU A 300 -17.33 7.44 13.94
C LEU A 300 -15.97 6.93 14.38
N ASN A 301 -15.93 5.82 15.10
CA ASN A 301 -14.73 5.04 15.32
C ASN A 301 -14.79 3.74 14.52
N MET A 302 -13.69 3.35 13.88
CA MET A 302 -13.55 2.04 13.24
C MET A 302 -12.10 1.53 13.30
N TRP A 303 -11.96 0.25 13.05
CA TRP A 303 -10.70 -0.46 12.99
C TRP A 303 -10.52 -1.05 11.62
N ILE A 304 -9.39 -0.74 10.95
CA ILE A 304 -9.09 -1.14 9.58
C ILE A 304 -7.83 -2.00 9.59
N VAL A 305 -7.85 -3.10 8.85
CA VAL A 305 -6.70 -4.00 8.71
C VAL A 305 -6.56 -4.44 7.26
N ALA A 306 -5.34 -4.42 6.73
CA ALA A 306 -5.02 -5.00 5.43
C ALA A 306 -3.58 -5.51 5.39
N ASP A 307 -3.29 -6.46 4.50
CA ASP A 307 -1.91 -6.89 4.24
C ASP A 307 -1.13 -5.79 3.51
N ASN A 308 -0.10 -5.28 4.17
CA ASN A 308 0.69 -4.16 3.69
C ASN A 308 1.57 -4.48 2.46
N LEU A 309 1.86 -5.75 2.21
CA LEU A 309 2.60 -6.19 1.03
C LEU A 309 1.68 -6.48 -0.16
N ARG A 310 0.41 -6.84 0.13
CA ARG A 310 -0.61 -7.12 -0.88
C ARG A 310 -1.40 -5.84 -1.18
N LYS A 311 -2.57 -5.64 -0.57
CA LYS A 311 -3.37 -4.41 -0.85
C LYS A 311 -2.57 -3.14 -0.61
N GLY A 312 -1.73 -3.11 0.42
CA GLY A 312 -0.87 -1.97 0.73
C GLY A 312 0.25 -1.68 -0.29
N ALA A 313 0.50 -2.58 -1.26
CA ALA A 313 1.59 -2.42 -2.23
C ALA A 313 1.32 -3.17 -3.54
N ALA A 314 1.63 -4.47 -3.59
CA ALA A 314 1.65 -5.28 -4.80
C ALA A 314 0.28 -5.38 -5.47
N THR A 315 -0.76 -5.69 -4.70
CA THR A 315 -2.12 -5.85 -5.22
C THR A 315 -2.65 -4.54 -5.78
N ASN A 316 -2.45 -3.42 -5.07
CA ASN A 316 -2.87 -2.10 -5.57
C ASN A 316 -2.18 -1.76 -6.90
N ALA A 317 -0.86 -2.02 -7.02
CA ALA A 317 -0.12 -1.79 -8.26
C ALA A 317 -0.62 -2.68 -9.42
N VAL A 318 -0.92 -3.96 -9.15
CA VAL A 318 -1.48 -4.88 -10.16
C VAL A 318 -2.90 -4.46 -10.54
N GLN A 319 -3.74 -4.05 -9.60
CA GLN A 319 -5.08 -3.53 -9.88
C GLN A 319 -5.05 -2.25 -10.75
N ILE A 320 -4.05 -1.36 -10.55
CA ILE A 320 -3.83 -0.22 -11.45
C ILE A 320 -3.54 -0.74 -12.87
N ALA A 321 -2.65 -1.73 -13.01
CA ALA A 321 -2.33 -2.32 -14.32
C ALA A 321 -3.56 -2.98 -14.97
N GLU A 322 -4.39 -3.69 -14.20
CA GLU A 322 -5.66 -4.28 -14.65
C GLU A 322 -6.65 -3.20 -15.13
N PHE A 323 -6.72 -2.06 -14.41
CA PHE A 323 -7.56 -0.94 -14.81
C PHE A 323 -7.11 -0.34 -16.13
N LEU A 324 -5.80 -0.08 -16.29
CA LEU A 324 -5.22 0.45 -17.53
C LEU A 324 -5.53 -0.46 -18.71
N LEU A 325 -5.36 -1.77 -18.55
CA LEU A 325 -5.66 -2.77 -19.57
C LEU A 325 -7.16 -2.77 -19.94
N ARG A 326 -8.03 -2.83 -18.95
CA ARG A 326 -9.50 -2.86 -19.13
C ARG A 326 -10.02 -1.59 -19.83
N LYS A 327 -9.34 -0.47 -19.65
CA LYS A 327 -9.68 0.83 -20.24
C LYS A 327 -8.90 1.15 -21.51
N GLU A 328 -8.06 0.22 -21.99
CA GLU A 328 -7.23 0.39 -23.19
C GLU A 328 -6.35 1.65 -23.13
N LEU A 329 -5.76 1.90 -21.94
CA LEU A 329 -4.88 3.04 -21.66
C LEU A 329 -3.37 2.69 -21.80
N VAL A 330 -3.07 1.46 -22.18
CA VAL A 330 -1.72 0.93 -22.45
C VAL A 330 -1.68 0.11 -23.71
#